data_359334ffc00c0beee14f5d8e76c254e6
#
_entry.id   359334ffc00c0beee14f5d8e76c254e6
#
_cell.length_a   1.000
_cell.length_b   1.000
_cell.length_c   1.000
_cell.angle_alpha   90.00
_cell.angle_beta   90.00
_cell.angle_gamma   90.00
#
_symmetry.space_group_name_H-M   'P 1'
#
loop_
_entity.id
_entity.type
_entity.pdbx_description
1 polymer ?
#
loop_
_entity_poly.entity_id
_entity_poly.type
_entity_poly.pdbx_seq_one_letter_code
_entity_poly.pdbx_strand_id
1 'polypeptide(L)'
;GQIQEAPAEAAGATSPGTLEAELAEARARADEHWNSYLRAVAETDNLRKRAQRDVEAASRYAIERFAGELLDVRDSLELGIAAGASADPGRLLEGMEATLRLLNRAFEKSGVSVVDPVGQPFNPEFHEAMATQPSADQPAGTVLAVVQKGYLLNGRLLRPARVLVAREPDLPAT
;
A
#
# COMPACT_ATOMS: atom_id res chain seq x y z
N GLY A 1 -68.63 -30.65 -49.91
CA GLY A 1 -67.57 -30.15 -48.98
C GLY A 1 -66.57 -29.38 -49.80
N GLN A 2 -66.63 -28.03 -49.73
CA GLN A 2 -65.66 -27.13 -50.36
C GLN A 2 -64.45 -27.09 -49.48
N ILE A 3 -63.32 -27.41 -50.05
CA ILE A 3 -62.00 -27.22 -49.43
C ILE A 3 -61.58 -25.78 -49.76
N GLN A 4 -61.52 -24.94 -48.72
CA GLN A 4 -61.09 -23.57 -48.81
C GLN A 4 -59.55 -23.54 -48.74
N GLU A 5 -58.88 -23.29 -49.85
CA GLU A 5 -57.48 -23.04 -49.93
C GLU A 5 -57.15 -21.73 -49.18
N ALA A 6 -56.31 -21.83 -48.20
CA ALA A 6 -55.70 -20.64 -47.55
C ALA A 6 -54.72 -19.97 -48.51
N PRO A 7 -54.69 -18.63 -48.59
CA PRO A 7 -53.71 -17.94 -49.45
C PRO A 7 -52.35 -18.13 -48.90
N ALA A 8 -51.42 -18.62 -49.69
CA ALA A 8 -50.01 -18.63 -49.46
C ALA A 8 -49.50 -17.15 -49.24
N GLU A 9 -49.02 -16.84 -48.04
CA GLU A 9 -48.35 -15.59 -47.72
C GLU A 9 -47.16 -15.43 -48.67
N ALA A 10 -47.29 -14.47 -49.56
CA ALA A 10 -46.23 -14.09 -50.49
C ALA A 10 -45.04 -13.61 -49.65
N ALA A 11 -44.02 -14.48 -49.51
CA ALA A 11 -42.72 -14.07 -49.05
C ALA A 11 -42.26 -12.89 -49.93
N GLY A 12 -42.20 -11.69 -49.35
CA GLY A 12 -41.84 -10.45 -50.03
C GLY A 12 -40.47 -10.58 -50.68
N ALA A 13 -40.46 -10.78 -52.00
CA ALA A 13 -39.24 -10.74 -52.79
C ALA A 13 -38.67 -9.34 -52.74
N THR A 14 -37.68 -9.11 -51.84
CA THR A 14 -36.91 -7.88 -51.76
C THR A 14 -36.28 -7.61 -53.13
N SER A 15 -36.62 -6.47 -53.75
CA SER A 15 -36.08 -6.12 -55.06
C SER A 15 -34.54 -6.09 -55.03
N PRO A 16 -33.84 -6.55 -56.08
CA PRO A 16 -32.36 -6.51 -56.13
C PRO A 16 -31.75 -5.14 -55.74
N GLY A 17 -32.42 -4.04 -56.13
CA GLY A 17 -32.00 -2.67 -55.78
C GLY A 17 -32.13 -2.35 -54.28
N THR A 18 -33.09 -2.97 -53.56
CA THR A 18 -33.23 -2.78 -52.12
C THR A 18 -32.13 -3.53 -51.35
N LEU A 19 -31.76 -4.73 -51.79
CA LEU A 19 -30.66 -5.52 -51.22
C LEU A 19 -29.29 -4.86 -51.40
N GLU A 20 -29.06 -4.26 -52.55
CA GLU A 20 -27.83 -3.47 -52.84
C GLU A 20 -27.72 -2.23 -51.96
N ALA A 21 -28.84 -1.52 -51.72
CA ALA A 21 -28.88 -0.37 -50.83
C ALA A 21 -28.63 -0.77 -49.37
N GLU A 22 -29.27 -1.84 -48.88
CA GLU A 22 -29.06 -2.37 -47.53
C GLU A 22 -27.63 -2.86 -47.32
N LEU A 23 -27.03 -3.50 -48.35
CA LEU A 23 -25.60 -3.90 -48.30
C LEU A 23 -24.67 -2.71 -48.25
N ALA A 24 -24.92 -1.65 -49.02
CA ALA A 24 -24.14 -0.43 -49.01
C ALA A 24 -24.20 0.25 -47.64
N GLU A 25 -25.40 0.35 -47.04
CA GLU A 25 -25.59 0.91 -45.72
C GLU A 25 -24.92 0.06 -44.62
N ALA A 26 -25.03 -1.26 -44.70
CA ALA A 26 -24.38 -2.15 -43.76
C ALA A 26 -22.82 -2.03 -43.81
N ARG A 27 -22.27 -1.90 -45.03
CA ARG A 27 -20.84 -1.66 -45.23
C ARG A 27 -20.41 -0.30 -44.65
N ALA A 28 -21.16 0.76 -44.91
CA ALA A 28 -20.84 2.08 -44.35
C ALA A 28 -20.85 2.07 -42.81
N ARG A 29 -21.84 1.42 -42.21
CA ARG A 29 -21.87 1.22 -40.74
C ARG A 29 -20.69 0.40 -40.21
N ALA A 30 -20.31 -0.66 -40.92
CA ALA A 30 -19.16 -1.49 -40.56
C ALA A 30 -17.86 -0.67 -40.62
N ASP A 31 -17.67 0.15 -41.66
CA ASP A 31 -16.50 1.02 -41.80
C ASP A 31 -16.45 2.11 -40.71
N GLU A 32 -17.60 2.69 -40.35
CA GLU A 32 -17.69 3.64 -39.23
C GLU A 32 -17.34 3.00 -37.90
N HIS A 33 -17.90 1.82 -37.62
CA HIS A 33 -17.58 1.06 -36.40
C HIS A 33 -16.11 0.65 -36.37
N TRP A 34 -15.56 0.22 -37.51
CA TRP A 34 -14.16 -0.14 -37.61
C TRP A 34 -13.23 1.06 -37.33
N ASN A 35 -13.53 2.23 -37.90
CA ASN A 35 -12.78 3.45 -37.63
C ASN A 35 -12.87 3.89 -36.17
N SER A 36 -14.06 3.76 -35.58
CA SER A 36 -14.27 4.04 -34.15
C SER A 36 -13.49 3.07 -33.26
N TYR A 37 -13.49 1.78 -33.61
CA TYR A 37 -12.70 0.77 -32.92
C TYR A 37 -11.19 1.07 -32.98
N LEU A 38 -10.65 1.38 -34.17
CA LEU A 38 -9.23 1.71 -34.33
C LEU A 38 -8.85 2.93 -33.49
N ARG A 39 -9.74 3.94 -33.43
CA ARG A 39 -9.54 5.13 -32.60
C ARG A 39 -9.51 4.81 -31.12
N ALA A 40 -10.47 4.00 -30.66
CA ALA A 40 -10.53 3.55 -29.25
C ALA A 40 -9.31 2.69 -28.85
N VAL A 41 -8.82 1.84 -29.76
CA VAL A 41 -7.59 1.05 -29.54
C VAL A 41 -6.37 1.99 -29.41
N ALA A 42 -6.24 2.97 -30.28
CA ALA A 42 -5.14 3.93 -30.24
C ALA A 42 -5.18 4.80 -28.96
N GLU A 43 -6.36 5.25 -28.54
CA GLU A 43 -6.55 5.99 -27.29
C GLU A 43 -6.20 5.13 -26.07
N THR A 44 -6.63 3.88 -26.07
CA THR A 44 -6.31 2.91 -24.98
C THR A 44 -4.81 2.67 -24.88
N ASP A 45 -4.11 2.51 -26.02
CA ASP A 45 -2.66 2.31 -26.03
C ASP A 45 -1.91 3.56 -25.54
N ASN A 46 -2.37 4.75 -25.96
CA ASN A 46 -1.81 6.01 -25.46
C ASN A 46 -2.04 6.20 -23.97
N LEU A 47 -3.23 5.86 -23.45
CA LEU A 47 -3.54 5.91 -22.01
C LEU A 47 -2.67 4.94 -21.24
N ARG A 48 -2.50 3.71 -21.73
CA ARG A 48 -1.63 2.71 -21.11
C ARG A 48 -0.18 3.19 -21.03
N LYS A 49 0.36 3.75 -22.12
CA LYS A 49 1.72 4.29 -22.14
C LYS A 49 1.90 5.48 -21.19
N ARG A 50 0.87 6.33 -21.07
CA ARG A 50 0.87 7.45 -20.11
C ARG A 50 0.86 6.92 -18.69
N ALA A 51 -0.10 6.03 -18.35
CA ALA A 51 -0.20 5.44 -17.02
C ALA A 51 1.10 4.74 -16.59
N GLN A 52 1.75 4.03 -17.51
CA GLN A 52 3.05 3.39 -17.24
C GLN A 52 4.11 4.42 -16.85
N ARG A 53 4.23 5.53 -17.59
CA ARG A 53 5.20 6.60 -17.27
C ARG A 53 4.87 7.27 -15.93
N ASP A 54 3.59 7.49 -15.64
CA ASP A 54 3.16 8.10 -14.39
C ASP A 54 3.47 7.20 -13.19
N VAL A 55 3.26 5.86 -13.32
CA VAL A 55 3.65 4.87 -12.30
C VAL A 55 5.17 4.85 -12.10
N GLU A 56 5.96 4.85 -13.18
CA GLU A 56 7.42 4.89 -13.12
C GLU A 56 7.93 6.17 -12.44
N ALA A 57 7.35 7.31 -12.79
CA ALA A 57 7.67 8.59 -12.14
C ALA A 57 7.29 8.60 -10.66
N ALA A 58 6.07 8.16 -10.33
CA ALA A 58 5.60 8.06 -8.95
C ALA A 58 6.49 7.13 -8.12
N SER A 59 6.89 5.98 -8.67
CA SER A 59 7.80 5.03 -8.01
C SER A 59 9.19 5.63 -7.79
N ARG A 60 9.73 6.34 -8.80
CA ARG A 60 11.08 6.96 -8.72
C ARG A 60 11.16 8.02 -7.63
N TYR A 61 10.10 8.80 -7.45
CA TYR A 61 10.06 9.91 -6.50
C TYR A 61 9.23 9.61 -5.24
N ALA A 62 8.80 8.35 -5.06
CA ALA A 62 7.97 7.95 -3.91
C ALA A 62 8.59 8.30 -2.55
N ILE A 63 9.91 8.27 -2.44
CA ILE A 63 10.64 8.52 -1.19
C ILE A 63 11.18 9.95 -1.07
N GLU A 64 10.94 10.84 -2.08
CA GLU A 64 11.54 12.19 -2.10
C GLU A 64 11.21 12.98 -0.83
N ARG A 65 9.94 13.01 -0.45
CA ARG A 65 9.51 13.72 0.77
C ARG A 65 10.13 13.14 2.03
N PHE A 66 10.18 11.80 2.15
CA PHE A 66 10.79 11.14 3.29
C PHE A 66 12.31 11.37 3.34
N ALA A 67 12.97 11.29 2.19
CA ALA A 67 14.40 11.60 2.10
C ALA A 67 14.70 13.05 2.51
N GLY A 68 13.85 14.01 2.10
CA GLY A 68 13.97 15.41 2.52
C GLY A 68 13.89 15.58 4.04
N GLU A 69 12.91 14.94 4.70
CA GLU A 69 12.78 14.99 6.17
C GLU A 69 13.98 14.34 6.89
N LEU A 70 14.65 13.36 6.28
CA LEU A 70 15.84 12.73 6.84
C LEU A 70 17.09 13.59 6.72
N LEU A 71 17.13 14.58 5.82
CA LEU A 71 18.26 15.52 5.76
C LEU A 71 18.39 16.34 7.04
N ASP A 72 17.29 16.82 7.62
CA ASP A 72 17.28 17.53 8.88
C ASP A 72 17.83 16.67 10.04
N VAL A 73 17.49 15.37 10.03
CA VAL A 73 18.03 14.41 11.01
C VAL A 73 19.55 14.24 10.83
N ARG A 74 19.99 14.10 9.57
CA ARG A 74 21.42 13.98 9.23
C ARG A 74 22.19 15.21 9.69
N ASP A 75 21.70 16.40 9.38
CA ASP A 75 22.34 17.67 9.73
C ASP A 75 22.47 17.82 11.26
N SER A 76 21.41 17.43 12.01
CA SER A 76 21.46 17.42 13.48
C SER A 76 22.51 16.45 14.03
N LEU A 77 22.66 15.26 13.42
CA LEU A 77 23.71 14.31 13.79
C LEU A 77 25.10 14.85 13.47
N GLU A 78 25.31 15.49 12.32
CA GLU A 78 26.60 16.12 11.95
C GLU A 78 27.02 17.23 12.94
N LEU A 79 26.05 18.05 13.36
CA LEU A 79 26.29 19.06 14.41
C LEU A 79 26.69 18.41 15.74
N GLY A 80 26.01 17.33 16.13
CA GLY A 80 26.36 16.58 17.35
C GLY A 80 27.78 15.99 17.30
N ILE A 81 28.16 15.43 16.15
CA ILE A 81 29.50 14.88 15.92
C ILE A 81 30.56 16.00 15.94
N ALA A 82 30.26 17.13 15.29
CA ALA A 82 31.18 18.29 15.25
C ALA A 82 31.41 18.90 16.64
N ALA A 83 30.43 18.89 17.53
CA ALA A 83 30.58 19.30 18.92
C ALA A 83 31.54 18.38 19.69
N GLY A 84 31.65 17.13 19.32
CA GLY A 84 32.69 16.18 19.68
C GLY A 84 32.89 15.94 21.18
N ALA A 85 34.05 15.44 21.52
CA ALA A 85 34.46 15.11 22.90
C ALA A 85 34.59 16.33 23.84
N SER A 86 34.47 17.56 23.33
CA SER A 86 34.48 18.78 24.11
C SER A 86 33.11 19.26 24.58
N ALA A 87 32.03 18.60 24.10
CA ALA A 87 30.69 18.94 24.52
C ALA A 87 30.41 18.41 25.93
N ASP A 88 29.65 19.18 26.70
CA ASP A 88 29.11 18.73 27.98
C ASP A 88 28.18 17.52 27.72
N PRO A 89 28.30 16.41 28.48
CA PRO A 89 27.45 15.20 28.28
C PRO A 89 25.94 15.49 28.32
N GLY A 90 25.51 16.44 29.18
CA GLY A 90 24.11 16.84 29.26
C GLY A 90 23.60 17.47 27.95
N ARG A 91 24.38 18.38 27.38
CA ARG A 91 24.04 19.00 26.08
C ARG A 91 24.07 18.03 24.94
N LEU A 92 24.97 17.04 24.98
CA LEU A 92 25.01 15.99 23.97
C LEU A 92 23.74 15.13 24.04
N LEU A 93 23.30 14.76 25.24
CA LEU A 93 22.05 14.01 25.45
C LEU A 93 20.83 14.80 24.93
N GLU A 94 20.71 16.09 25.27
CA GLU A 94 19.65 16.95 24.76
C GLU A 94 19.64 17.02 23.23
N GLY A 95 20.80 17.11 22.59
CA GLY A 95 20.95 17.06 21.14
C GLY A 95 20.51 15.74 20.53
N MET A 96 20.85 14.61 21.14
CA MET A 96 20.41 13.29 20.71
C MET A 96 18.89 13.12 20.84
N GLU A 97 18.28 13.58 21.94
CA GLU A 97 16.84 13.57 22.11
C GLU A 97 16.13 14.47 21.08
N ALA A 98 16.70 15.66 20.79
CA ALA A 98 16.19 16.54 19.75
C ALA A 98 16.22 15.85 18.37
N THR A 99 17.31 15.17 18.04
CA THR A 99 17.46 14.41 16.80
C THR A 99 16.45 13.26 16.71
N LEU A 100 16.25 12.54 17.82
CA LEU A 100 15.23 11.48 17.87
C LEU A 100 13.82 12.04 17.66
N ARG A 101 13.53 13.22 18.20
CA ARG A 101 12.23 13.89 17.93
C ARG A 101 12.07 14.27 16.45
N LEU A 102 13.13 14.74 15.78
CA LEU A 102 13.10 15.01 14.33
C LEU A 102 12.82 13.74 13.55
N LEU A 103 13.50 12.64 13.87
CA LEU A 103 13.29 11.34 13.22
C LEU A 103 11.85 10.84 13.41
N ASN A 104 11.31 10.93 14.63
CA ASN A 104 9.93 10.51 14.89
C ASN A 104 8.92 11.34 14.08
N ARG A 105 9.12 12.66 13.95
CA ARG A 105 8.29 13.52 13.09
C ARG A 105 8.36 13.12 11.62
N ALA A 106 9.57 12.81 11.12
CA ALA A 106 9.74 12.35 9.74
C ALA A 106 8.99 11.03 9.49
N PHE A 107 9.01 10.12 10.45
CA PHE A 107 8.26 8.88 10.42
C PHE A 107 6.75 9.12 10.40
N GLU A 108 6.22 9.90 11.33
CA GLU A 108 4.79 10.24 11.42
C GLU A 108 4.27 10.87 10.11
N LYS A 109 4.98 11.88 9.56
CA LYS A 109 4.64 12.53 8.29
C LYS A 109 4.63 11.56 7.10
N SER A 110 5.40 10.50 7.18
CA SER A 110 5.53 9.48 6.13
C SER A 110 4.62 8.26 6.35
N GLY A 111 3.77 8.30 7.39
CA GLY A 111 2.85 7.20 7.71
C GLY A 111 3.52 6.02 8.40
N VAL A 112 4.72 6.21 8.94
CA VAL A 112 5.40 5.20 9.77
C VAL A 112 4.96 5.37 11.22
N SER A 113 4.39 4.32 11.81
CA SER A 113 4.00 4.27 13.23
C SER A 113 4.80 3.23 13.99
N VAL A 114 5.05 3.53 15.27
CA VAL A 114 5.80 2.65 16.18
C VAL A 114 4.86 1.64 16.82
N VAL A 115 5.32 0.40 16.95
CA VAL A 115 4.69 -0.66 17.76
C VAL A 115 5.54 -0.85 19.01
N ASP A 116 5.00 -0.39 20.15
CA ASP A 116 5.65 -0.44 21.48
C ASP A 116 4.62 -0.97 22.51
N PRO A 117 4.39 -2.29 22.55
CA PRO A 117 3.26 -2.91 23.25
C PRO A 117 3.54 -3.25 24.72
N VAL A 118 4.41 -2.52 25.42
CA VAL A 118 4.68 -2.81 26.85
C VAL A 118 3.37 -2.78 27.66
N GLY A 119 3.11 -3.80 28.43
CA GLY A 119 1.89 -3.96 29.25
C GLY A 119 0.64 -4.36 28.46
N GLN A 120 0.73 -4.58 27.15
CA GLN A 120 -0.37 -5.04 26.32
C GLN A 120 -0.34 -6.55 26.10
N PRO A 121 -1.46 -7.20 25.74
CA PRO A 121 -1.47 -8.61 25.33
C PRO A 121 -0.56 -8.85 24.12
N PHE A 122 0.14 -9.98 24.12
CA PHE A 122 0.93 -10.41 22.98
C PHE A 122 0.02 -10.67 21.76
N ASN A 123 0.37 -10.07 20.63
CA ASN A 123 -0.31 -10.29 19.36
C ASN A 123 0.69 -10.78 18.30
N PRO A 124 0.55 -12.04 17.80
CA PRO A 124 1.47 -12.61 16.81
C PRO A 124 1.52 -11.86 15.46
N GLU A 125 0.51 -11.05 15.14
CA GLU A 125 0.49 -10.27 13.90
C GLU A 125 1.52 -9.11 13.90
N PHE A 126 1.81 -8.56 15.10
CA PHE A 126 2.66 -7.37 15.25
C PHE A 126 3.86 -7.60 16.17
N HIS A 127 3.90 -8.73 16.90
CA HIS A 127 4.92 -9.00 17.90
C HIS A 127 5.63 -10.33 17.62
N GLU A 128 6.92 -10.36 17.91
CA GLU A 128 7.77 -11.56 17.91
C GLU A 128 8.25 -11.83 19.34
N ALA A 129 7.80 -12.92 19.94
CA ALA A 129 8.24 -13.31 21.28
C ALA A 129 9.66 -13.87 21.22
N MET A 130 10.61 -13.18 21.86
CA MET A 130 12.01 -13.64 21.97
C MET A 130 12.20 -14.65 23.09
N ALA A 131 11.52 -14.43 24.21
CA ALA A 131 11.55 -15.33 25.37
C ALA A 131 10.29 -15.11 26.22
N THR A 132 10.02 -16.08 27.07
CA THR A 132 9.02 -15.94 28.14
C THR A 132 9.70 -15.82 29.49
N GLN A 133 9.17 -14.99 30.37
CA GLN A 133 9.67 -14.74 31.71
C GLN A 133 8.58 -15.00 32.76
N PRO A 134 8.86 -15.70 33.89
CA PRO A 134 7.90 -15.82 35.00
C PRO A 134 7.57 -14.42 35.52
N SER A 135 6.30 -14.10 35.70
CA SER A 135 5.87 -12.83 36.30
C SER A 135 4.70 -13.10 37.24
N ALA A 136 4.81 -12.59 38.47
CA ALA A 136 3.71 -12.60 39.42
C ALA A 136 2.84 -11.35 39.29
N ASP A 137 3.39 -10.27 38.67
CA ASP A 137 2.74 -8.95 38.62
C ASP A 137 1.92 -8.77 37.35
N GLN A 138 2.14 -9.58 36.32
CA GLN A 138 1.47 -9.47 35.04
C GLN A 138 0.85 -10.80 34.61
N PRO A 139 -0.36 -10.79 34.02
CA PRO A 139 -1.00 -11.98 33.51
C PRO A 139 -0.12 -12.67 32.43
N ALA A 140 -0.19 -13.99 32.37
CA ALA A 140 0.46 -14.75 31.30
C ALA A 140 -0.02 -14.26 29.92
N GLY A 141 0.90 -14.13 28.96
CA GLY A 141 0.62 -13.58 27.64
C GLY A 141 0.75 -12.06 27.54
N THR A 142 1.07 -11.35 28.62
CA THR A 142 1.33 -9.89 28.58
C THR A 142 2.77 -9.61 28.17
N VAL A 143 2.98 -8.58 27.38
CA VAL A 143 4.32 -8.09 26.99
C VAL A 143 4.97 -7.39 28.18
N LEU A 144 6.05 -7.95 28.70
CA LEU A 144 6.80 -7.41 29.84
C LEU A 144 7.77 -6.30 29.42
N ALA A 145 8.43 -6.51 28.29
CA ALA A 145 9.41 -5.55 27.77
C ALA A 145 9.51 -5.67 26.25
N VAL A 146 9.84 -4.54 25.63
CA VAL A 146 10.16 -4.46 24.20
C VAL A 146 11.66 -4.38 24.04
N VAL A 147 12.27 -5.45 23.51
CA VAL A 147 13.71 -5.52 23.21
C VAL A 147 14.03 -4.66 21.97
N GLN A 148 13.11 -4.71 20.98
CA GLN A 148 13.22 -3.91 19.77
C GLN A 148 11.84 -3.49 19.32
N LYS A 149 11.63 -2.18 19.13
CA LYS A 149 10.34 -1.63 18.67
C LYS A 149 10.00 -2.12 17.26
N GLY A 150 8.74 -2.41 17.05
CA GLY A 150 8.16 -2.69 15.74
C GLY A 150 7.77 -1.42 15.00
N TYR A 151 7.51 -1.54 13.70
CA TYR A 151 7.07 -0.42 12.86
C TYR A 151 6.06 -0.87 11.83
N LEU A 152 5.09 0.01 11.56
CA LEU A 152 4.11 -0.11 10.49
C LEU A 152 4.29 1.04 9.50
N LEU A 153 4.02 0.80 8.22
CA LEU A 153 3.92 1.83 7.19
C LEU A 153 2.49 1.82 6.64
N ASN A 154 1.74 2.87 6.89
CA ASN A 154 0.32 2.98 6.48
C ASN A 154 -0.50 1.72 6.86
N GLY A 155 -0.29 1.20 8.07
CA GLY A 155 -0.95 0.00 8.57
C GLY A 155 -0.33 -1.33 8.13
N ARG A 156 0.63 -1.34 7.19
CA ARG A 156 1.35 -2.54 6.78
C ARG A 156 2.57 -2.77 7.67
N LEU A 157 2.73 -3.98 8.18
CA LEU A 157 3.87 -4.35 8.99
C LEU A 157 5.19 -4.25 8.20
N LEU A 158 6.14 -3.45 8.72
CA LEU A 158 7.53 -3.38 8.25
C LEU A 158 8.42 -4.36 9.00
N ARG A 159 8.29 -4.37 10.33
CA ARG A 159 8.91 -5.38 11.20
C ARG A 159 8.11 -5.50 12.50
N PRO A 160 8.00 -6.71 13.08
CA PRO A 160 7.34 -6.90 14.38
C PRO A 160 8.17 -6.29 15.52
N ALA A 161 7.48 -5.97 16.62
CA ALA A 161 8.16 -5.66 17.87
C ALA A 161 8.69 -6.95 18.49
N ARG A 162 9.98 -6.98 18.83
CA ARG A 162 10.59 -8.10 19.54
C ARG A 162 10.43 -7.93 21.04
N VAL A 163 9.74 -8.88 21.68
CA VAL A 163 9.23 -8.69 23.03
C VAL A 163 9.56 -9.86 23.96
N LEU A 164 9.57 -9.57 25.24
CA LEU A 164 9.53 -10.56 26.32
C LEU A 164 8.09 -10.69 26.81
N VAL A 165 7.59 -11.93 26.95
CA VAL A 165 6.19 -12.19 27.30
C VAL A 165 6.12 -12.84 28.67
N ALA A 166 5.15 -12.45 29.48
CA ALA A 166 4.87 -13.04 30.78
C ALA A 166 4.43 -14.50 30.63
N ARG A 167 4.96 -15.36 31.47
CA ARG A 167 4.41 -16.71 31.75
C ARG A 167 4.05 -16.84 33.22
N GLU A 168 3.27 -17.82 33.57
CA GLU A 168 2.99 -18.13 34.97
C GLU A 168 4.28 -18.45 35.73
N PRO A 169 4.40 -18.00 37.01
CA PRO A 169 5.51 -18.39 37.87
C PRO A 169 5.56 -19.91 38.05
N ASP A 170 6.76 -20.46 38.02
CA ASP A 170 6.95 -21.86 38.40
C ASP A 170 6.53 -22.03 39.85
N LEU A 171 5.50 -22.85 40.10
CA LEU A 171 5.13 -23.21 41.46
C LEU A 171 6.34 -23.91 42.11
N PRO A 172 6.71 -23.58 43.35
CA PRO A 172 7.76 -24.31 44.04
C PRO A 172 7.35 -25.79 44.11
N ALA A 173 8.24 -26.67 43.66
CA ALA A 173 8.04 -28.11 43.79
C ALA A 173 7.82 -28.45 45.27
N THR A 174 6.64 -28.97 45.58
CA THR A 174 6.26 -29.43 46.91
C THR A 174 6.96 -30.74 47.24
#